data_f23605e7e0369123f8037bc092e94148
#
_entry.id   f23605e7e0369123f8037bc092e94148
#
_cell.length_a   1.000
_cell.length_b   1.000
_cell.length_c   1.000
_cell.angle_alpha   90.00
_cell.angle_beta   90.00
_cell.angle_gamma   90.00
#
_symmetry.space_group_name_H-M   'P 1'
#
loop_
_entity.id
_entity.type
_entity.pdbx_description
1 polymer ?
#
loop_
_entity_poly.entity_id
_entity_poly.type
_entity_poly.pdbx_seq_one_letter_code
_entity_poly.pdbx_strand_id
1 'polypeptide(L)'
;MKKLLIALISASLFQHASAKDAKIELTGNDQMQYNIKAFEVTEGQKVVLSFKHIGQLPAVAMGHNVVILAAGTGVPAFATKCAPAKANGYIPLDEESKKQMIAHTKLLGGSESDVITFTAPAAGDYPFICTFPGHFAIMQGVMTVKAK
;
A
#
# COMPACT_ATOMS: atom_id res chain seq x y z
N MET A 1 -36.35 52.68 23.41
CA MET A 1 -35.41 52.46 22.26
C MET A 1 -34.58 51.21 22.55
N LYS A 2 -34.95 50.05 21.94
CA LYS A 2 -34.25 48.78 22.13
C LYS A 2 -33.16 48.66 21.04
N LYS A 3 -31.90 48.66 21.44
CA LYS A 3 -30.76 48.44 20.54
C LYS A 3 -30.61 46.93 20.27
N LEU A 4 -30.87 46.54 19.03
CA LEU A 4 -30.65 45.15 18.55
C LEU A 4 -29.17 45.00 18.20
N LEU A 5 -28.42 44.19 18.97
CA LEU A 5 -27.06 43.80 18.63
C LEU A 5 -27.17 42.58 17.67
N ILE A 6 -26.74 42.78 16.43
CA ILE A 6 -26.56 41.70 15.45
C ILE A 6 -25.15 41.17 15.63
N ALA A 7 -25.01 39.96 16.17
CA ALA A 7 -23.73 39.26 16.22
C ALA A 7 -23.46 38.62 14.84
N LEU A 8 -22.47 39.14 14.13
CA LEU A 8 -21.94 38.48 12.93
C LEU A 8 -21.11 37.25 13.34
N ILE A 9 -21.65 36.07 13.09
CA ILE A 9 -20.92 34.84 13.20
C ILE A 9 -20.07 34.70 11.92
N SER A 10 -18.78 34.97 12.03
CA SER A 10 -17.79 34.70 10.97
C SER A 10 -17.53 33.22 10.88
N ALA A 11 -18.12 32.54 9.91
CA ALA A 11 -17.81 31.13 9.59
C ALA A 11 -16.46 31.08 8.87
N SER A 12 -15.40 30.72 9.58
CA SER A 12 -14.08 30.46 9.00
C SER A 12 -14.16 29.18 8.20
N LEU A 13 -14.24 29.27 6.88
CA LEU A 13 -14.06 28.15 5.96
C LEU A 13 -12.60 27.71 6.02
N PHE A 14 -12.33 26.65 6.77
CA PHE A 14 -11.04 25.95 6.68
C PHE A 14 -10.93 25.31 5.30
N GLN A 15 -10.27 25.99 4.36
CA GLN A 15 -9.84 25.38 3.12
C GLN A 15 -8.75 24.35 3.45
N HIS A 16 -9.13 23.08 3.47
CA HIS A 16 -8.15 21.99 3.47
C HIS A 16 -7.47 22.00 2.10
N ALA A 17 -6.24 22.50 2.04
CA ALA A 17 -5.39 22.32 0.88
C ALA A 17 -5.22 20.80 0.67
N SER A 18 -5.79 20.25 -0.40
CA SER A 18 -5.60 18.85 -0.76
C SER A 18 -4.11 18.64 -1.05
N ALA A 19 -3.44 17.81 -0.24
CA ALA A 19 -2.06 17.44 -0.52
C ALA A 19 -2.00 16.77 -1.90
N LYS A 20 -0.96 17.12 -2.68
CA LYS A 20 -0.72 16.51 -4.00
C LYS A 20 -0.63 14.98 -3.84
N ASP A 21 -1.20 14.23 -4.81
CA ASP A 21 -1.11 12.76 -4.85
C ASP A 21 0.35 12.29 -4.72
N ALA A 22 0.60 11.30 -3.85
CA ALA A 22 1.89 10.63 -3.77
C ALA A 22 1.99 9.61 -4.91
N LYS A 23 2.98 9.76 -5.79
CA LYS A 23 3.26 8.81 -6.86
C LYS A 23 4.46 7.96 -6.48
N ILE A 24 4.26 6.66 -6.37
CA ILE A 24 5.29 5.69 -6.01
C ILE A 24 5.53 4.76 -7.19
N GLU A 25 6.77 4.69 -7.65
CA GLU A 25 7.19 3.77 -8.71
C GLU A 25 8.01 2.64 -8.09
N LEU A 26 7.44 1.46 -8.03
CA LEU A 26 8.05 0.26 -7.49
C LEU A 26 8.31 -0.74 -8.62
N THR A 27 9.47 -1.38 -8.61
CA THR A 27 9.77 -2.48 -9.53
C THR A 27 10.22 -3.72 -8.78
N GLY A 28 9.96 -4.90 -9.36
CA GLY A 28 10.48 -6.18 -8.91
C GLY A 28 11.26 -6.87 -10.03
N ASN A 29 12.27 -7.66 -9.71
CA ASN A 29 13.13 -8.35 -10.67
C ASN A 29 13.24 -9.86 -10.40
N ASP A 30 13.85 -10.61 -11.32
CA ASP A 30 14.04 -12.06 -11.21
C ASP A 30 14.99 -12.50 -10.07
N GLN A 31 15.60 -11.56 -9.33
CA GLN A 31 16.39 -11.80 -8.14
C GLN A 31 15.58 -11.61 -6.84
N MET A 32 14.25 -11.54 -6.93
CA MET A 32 13.35 -11.30 -5.79
C MET A 32 13.67 -9.99 -5.04
N GLN A 33 13.90 -8.91 -5.78
CA GLN A 33 14.26 -7.62 -5.20
C GLN A 33 13.29 -6.52 -5.65
N TYR A 34 12.84 -5.70 -4.70
CA TYR A 34 12.26 -4.39 -5.00
C TYR A 34 13.38 -3.35 -5.19
N ASN A 35 13.17 -2.39 -6.09
CA ASN A 35 14.10 -1.27 -6.32
C ASN A 35 14.22 -0.35 -5.10
N ILE A 36 13.17 -0.23 -4.29
CA ILE A 36 13.16 0.54 -3.04
C ILE A 36 12.62 -0.33 -1.90
N LYS A 37 13.13 -0.10 -0.70
CA LYS A 37 12.69 -0.81 0.52
C LYS A 37 11.99 0.10 1.52
N ALA A 38 11.92 1.40 1.23
CA ALA A 38 11.19 2.35 2.06
C ALA A 38 10.69 3.52 1.22
N PHE A 39 9.50 4.04 1.55
CA PHE A 39 8.99 5.31 1.05
C PHE A 39 8.12 5.97 2.09
N GLU A 40 7.94 7.29 1.95
CA GLU A 40 7.16 8.10 2.88
C GLU A 40 5.96 8.74 2.18
N VAL A 41 4.85 8.82 2.90
CA VAL A 41 3.62 9.51 2.50
C VAL A 41 3.05 10.25 3.71
N THR A 42 2.04 11.10 3.51
CA THR A 42 1.37 11.83 4.60
C THR A 42 -0.02 11.24 4.85
N GLU A 43 -0.45 11.19 6.10
CA GLU A 43 -1.78 10.73 6.51
C GLU A 43 -2.89 11.38 5.68
N GLY A 44 -3.80 10.56 5.18
CA GLY A 44 -4.92 10.98 4.32
C GLY A 44 -4.53 11.39 2.90
N GLN A 45 -3.24 11.33 2.54
CA GLN A 45 -2.78 11.58 1.17
C GLN A 45 -3.24 10.46 0.25
N LYS A 46 -3.70 10.80 -0.96
CA LYS A 46 -3.96 9.81 -2.00
C LYS A 46 -2.64 9.29 -2.54
N VAL A 47 -2.45 7.98 -2.49
CA VAL A 47 -1.26 7.28 -2.99
C VAL A 47 -1.60 6.56 -4.28
N VAL A 48 -0.81 6.80 -5.32
CA VAL A 48 -0.86 6.08 -6.60
C VAL A 48 0.44 5.30 -6.71
N LEU A 49 0.36 3.98 -6.50
CA LEU A 49 1.51 3.08 -6.59
C LEU A 49 1.46 2.31 -7.90
N SER A 50 2.46 2.53 -8.73
CA SER A 50 2.72 1.77 -9.95
C SER A 50 3.74 0.69 -9.65
N PHE A 51 3.40 -0.56 -9.92
CA PHE A 51 4.30 -1.69 -9.77
C PHE A 51 4.57 -2.35 -11.12
N LYS A 52 5.84 -2.60 -11.44
CA LYS A 52 6.26 -3.28 -12.67
C LYS A 52 7.22 -4.42 -12.35
N HIS A 53 6.94 -5.61 -12.88
CA HIS A 53 7.91 -6.69 -12.90
C HIS A 53 8.88 -6.49 -14.07
N ILE A 54 10.13 -6.10 -13.78
CA ILE A 54 11.15 -5.82 -14.79
C ILE A 54 11.98 -7.04 -15.21
N GLY A 55 11.69 -8.19 -14.62
CA GLY A 55 12.27 -9.48 -15.03
C GLY A 55 11.58 -10.06 -16.26
N GLN A 56 11.93 -11.31 -16.60
CA GLN A 56 11.43 -12.02 -17.78
C GLN A 56 10.70 -13.34 -17.43
N LEU A 57 10.85 -13.82 -16.20
CA LEU A 57 10.28 -15.09 -15.79
C LEU A 57 8.75 -15.01 -15.63
N PRO A 58 8.01 -16.07 -15.99
CA PRO A 58 6.55 -16.07 -15.89
C PRO A 58 6.08 -16.08 -14.43
N ALA A 59 4.85 -15.58 -14.20
CA ALA A 59 4.27 -15.48 -12.86
C ALA A 59 4.22 -16.80 -12.08
N VAL A 60 4.11 -17.94 -12.76
CA VAL A 60 4.10 -19.28 -12.12
C VAL A 60 5.46 -19.66 -11.52
N ALA A 61 6.55 -19.11 -12.03
CA ALA A 61 7.91 -19.40 -11.59
C ALA A 61 8.50 -18.29 -10.70
N MET A 62 8.21 -17.03 -11.00
CA MET A 62 8.80 -15.85 -10.36
C MET A 62 7.77 -14.71 -10.27
N GLY A 63 6.53 -15.03 -9.86
CA GLY A 63 5.48 -14.02 -9.72
C GLY A 63 5.79 -13.02 -8.62
N HIS A 64 5.48 -11.76 -8.87
CA HIS A 64 5.61 -10.70 -7.86
C HIS A 64 4.31 -9.89 -7.72
N ASN A 65 4.02 -9.52 -6.52
CA ASN A 65 2.99 -8.52 -6.19
C ASN A 65 3.52 -7.57 -5.12
N VAL A 66 2.75 -6.55 -4.81
CA VAL A 66 2.96 -5.66 -3.67
C VAL A 66 1.71 -5.73 -2.81
N VAL A 67 1.84 -6.14 -1.57
CA VAL A 67 0.76 -6.12 -0.57
C VAL A 67 1.18 -5.21 0.56
N ILE A 68 0.45 -4.11 0.76
CA ILE A 68 0.66 -3.17 1.86
C ILE A 68 -0.16 -3.66 3.04
N LEU A 69 0.51 -3.94 4.15
CA LEU A 69 -0.11 -4.50 5.35
C LEU A 69 -0.48 -3.40 6.35
N ALA A 70 -1.48 -3.68 7.18
CA ALA A 70 -1.81 -2.83 8.30
C ALA A 70 -0.66 -2.77 9.32
N ALA A 71 -0.53 -1.65 10.02
CA ALA A 71 0.49 -1.47 11.06
C ALA A 71 0.42 -2.59 12.11
N GLY A 72 1.58 -3.09 12.54
CA GLY A 72 1.67 -4.17 13.52
C GLY A 72 1.37 -5.58 12.99
N THR A 73 1.06 -5.75 11.71
CA THR A 73 0.90 -7.08 11.11
C THR A 73 2.22 -7.83 11.09
N GLY A 74 2.24 -9.04 11.66
CA GLY A 74 3.41 -9.92 11.63
C GLY A 74 3.64 -10.50 10.23
N VAL A 75 4.63 -10.01 9.52
CA VAL A 75 4.93 -10.39 8.12
C VAL A 75 5.04 -11.90 7.92
N PRO A 76 5.81 -12.68 8.71
CA PRO A 76 5.92 -14.13 8.50
C PRO A 76 4.59 -14.87 8.69
N ALA A 77 3.81 -14.49 9.69
CA ALA A 77 2.51 -15.09 9.97
C ALA A 77 1.51 -14.80 8.83
N PHE A 78 1.47 -13.56 8.34
CA PHE A 78 0.64 -13.20 7.21
C PHE A 78 1.05 -13.93 5.93
N ALA A 79 2.33 -13.97 5.61
CA ALA A 79 2.86 -14.66 4.43
C ALA A 79 2.53 -16.15 4.42
N THR A 80 2.50 -16.81 5.59
CA THR A 80 2.07 -18.21 5.72
C THR A 80 0.60 -18.38 5.31
N LYS A 81 -0.29 -17.45 5.62
CA LYS A 81 -1.68 -17.46 5.18
C LYS A 81 -1.83 -17.25 3.66
N CYS A 82 -0.86 -16.58 3.03
CA CYS A 82 -0.89 -16.34 1.59
C CYS A 82 -0.58 -17.59 0.75
N ALA A 83 0.27 -18.49 1.24
CA ALA A 83 0.74 -19.65 0.48
C ALA A 83 -0.38 -20.54 -0.11
N PRO A 84 -1.46 -20.88 0.61
CA PRO A 84 -2.57 -21.68 0.07
C PRO A 84 -3.47 -20.89 -0.91
N ALA A 85 -3.38 -19.57 -0.97
CA ALA A 85 -4.25 -18.70 -1.77
C ALA A 85 -3.76 -18.57 -3.24
N LYS A 86 -3.09 -19.58 -3.79
CA LYS A 86 -2.53 -19.56 -5.15
C LYS A 86 -3.56 -19.18 -6.22
N ALA A 87 -4.79 -19.67 -6.13
CA ALA A 87 -5.86 -19.38 -7.09
C ALA A 87 -6.22 -17.87 -7.15
N ASN A 88 -5.90 -17.12 -6.09
CA ASN A 88 -6.15 -15.68 -5.98
C ASN A 88 -4.85 -14.87 -6.04
N GLY A 89 -3.81 -15.38 -6.70
CA GLY A 89 -2.51 -14.70 -6.80
C GLY A 89 -1.81 -14.53 -5.45
N TYR A 90 -2.00 -15.51 -4.54
CA TYR A 90 -1.48 -15.51 -3.18
C TYR A 90 -2.02 -14.39 -2.29
N ILE A 91 -3.27 -13.96 -2.54
CA ILE A 91 -4.01 -13.02 -1.70
C ILE A 91 -5.10 -13.79 -0.96
N PRO A 92 -5.02 -13.94 0.37
CA PRO A 92 -6.05 -14.60 1.16
C PRO A 92 -7.32 -13.75 1.20
N LEU A 93 -8.48 -14.40 1.08
CA LEU A 93 -9.78 -13.72 0.96
C LEU A 93 -10.63 -13.78 2.24
N ASP A 94 -10.12 -14.40 3.31
CA ASP A 94 -10.80 -14.43 4.60
C ASP A 94 -10.85 -13.03 5.25
N GLU A 95 -11.87 -12.80 6.08
CA GLU A 95 -12.14 -11.49 6.66
C GLU A 95 -11.02 -10.98 7.60
N GLU A 96 -10.30 -11.90 8.25
CA GLU A 96 -9.17 -11.53 9.12
C GLU A 96 -8.01 -11.02 8.27
N SER A 97 -7.64 -11.73 7.22
CA SER A 97 -6.57 -11.35 6.30
C SER A 97 -6.88 -10.05 5.54
N LYS A 98 -8.15 -9.85 5.15
CA LYS A 98 -8.58 -8.59 4.52
C LYS A 98 -8.35 -7.38 5.43
N LYS A 99 -8.61 -7.50 6.74
CA LYS A 99 -8.35 -6.43 7.73
C LYS A 99 -6.86 -6.14 7.92
N GLN A 100 -6.00 -7.09 7.59
CA GLN A 100 -4.55 -6.96 7.67
C GLN A 100 -3.93 -6.35 6.40
N MET A 101 -4.72 -6.09 5.35
CA MET A 101 -4.27 -5.50 4.09
C MET A 101 -4.87 -4.12 3.89
N ILE A 102 -4.04 -3.14 3.52
CA ILE A 102 -4.48 -1.80 3.09
C ILE A 102 -4.81 -1.82 1.61
N ALA A 103 -3.91 -2.34 0.79
CA ALA A 103 -4.06 -2.43 -0.66
C ALA A 103 -3.10 -3.49 -1.21
N HIS A 104 -3.37 -3.99 -2.41
CA HIS A 104 -2.49 -4.92 -3.10
C HIS A 104 -2.60 -4.81 -4.62
N THR A 105 -1.51 -5.14 -5.32
CA THR A 105 -1.51 -5.34 -6.77
C THR A 105 -1.93 -6.77 -7.12
N LYS A 106 -2.16 -7.01 -8.39
CA LYS A 106 -2.21 -8.38 -8.95
C LYS A 106 -0.83 -9.05 -8.82
N LEU A 107 -0.82 -10.40 -8.94
CA LEU A 107 0.41 -11.15 -9.15
C LEU A 107 0.85 -10.94 -10.60
N LEU A 108 2.07 -10.47 -10.80
CA LEU A 108 2.63 -10.13 -12.12
C LEU A 108 3.73 -11.10 -12.52
N GLY A 109 3.76 -11.48 -13.79
CA GLY A 109 4.91 -12.08 -14.46
C GLY A 109 5.82 -11.05 -15.09
N GLY A 110 6.93 -11.50 -15.67
CA GLY A 110 7.90 -10.63 -16.31
C GLY A 110 7.30 -9.68 -17.34
N SER A 111 7.72 -8.43 -17.33
CA SER A 111 7.28 -7.32 -18.16
C SER A 111 5.86 -6.80 -17.88
N GLU A 112 5.09 -7.41 -17.00
CA GLU A 112 3.76 -6.97 -16.60
C GLU A 112 3.82 -5.81 -15.60
N SER A 113 2.72 -5.04 -15.55
CA SER A 113 2.56 -3.93 -14.60
C SER A 113 1.13 -3.83 -14.08
N ASP A 114 0.98 -3.22 -12.92
CA ASP A 114 -0.32 -2.89 -12.31
C ASP A 114 -0.21 -1.56 -11.57
N VAL A 115 -1.35 -0.90 -11.37
CA VAL A 115 -1.44 0.36 -10.63
C VAL A 115 -2.56 0.25 -9.60
N ILE A 116 -2.23 0.55 -8.37
CA ILE A 116 -3.21 0.64 -7.28
C ILE A 116 -3.28 2.05 -6.73
N THR A 117 -4.47 2.40 -6.25
CA THR A 117 -4.70 3.69 -5.60
C THR A 117 -5.36 3.45 -4.25
N PHE A 118 -4.85 4.10 -3.21
CA PHE A 118 -5.41 4.01 -1.86
C PHE A 118 -5.17 5.32 -1.11
N THR A 119 -5.86 5.51 0.01
CA THR A 119 -5.62 6.63 0.94
C THR A 119 -4.64 6.18 2.00
N ALA A 120 -3.58 6.97 2.22
CA ALA A 120 -2.62 6.72 3.29
C ALA A 120 -3.34 6.69 4.65
N PRO A 121 -3.18 5.62 5.43
CA PRO A 121 -3.81 5.49 6.74
C PRO A 121 -3.23 6.49 7.77
N ALA A 122 -3.56 6.33 9.06
CA ALA A 122 -3.01 7.13 10.14
C ALA A 122 -1.48 7.04 10.21
N ALA A 123 -0.82 8.02 10.83
CA ALA A 123 0.63 8.03 10.99
C ALA A 123 1.15 6.74 11.61
N GLY A 124 2.21 6.16 11.04
CA GLY A 124 2.79 4.88 11.46
C GLY A 124 3.58 4.19 10.37
N ASP A 125 4.08 3.01 10.69
CA ASP A 125 4.86 2.17 9.77
C ASP A 125 4.02 0.97 9.29
N TYR A 126 4.00 0.80 7.99
CA TYR A 126 3.17 -0.17 7.26
C TYR A 126 4.08 -1.05 6.40
N PRO A 127 4.28 -2.32 6.74
CA PRO A 127 5.07 -3.22 5.91
C PRO A 127 4.45 -3.39 4.53
N PHE A 128 5.26 -3.51 3.49
CA PHE A 128 4.83 -4.02 2.20
C PHE A 128 5.67 -5.22 1.80
N ILE A 129 5.05 -6.24 1.21
CA ILE A 129 5.69 -7.52 0.90
C ILE A 129 5.26 -8.07 -0.45
N CYS A 130 6.08 -8.97 -1.02
CA CYS A 130 5.64 -9.90 -2.04
C CYS A 130 5.09 -11.17 -1.36
N THR A 131 3.88 -11.59 -1.72
CA THR A 131 3.23 -12.77 -1.12
C THR A 131 3.46 -14.07 -1.89
N PHE A 132 4.17 -14.04 -3.01
CA PHE A 132 4.60 -15.28 -3.67
C PHE A 132 5.42 -16.13 -2.68
N PRO A 133 5.22 -17.46 -2.59
CA PRO A 133 5.85 -18.30 -1.57
C PRO A 133 7.36 -18.12 -1.48
N GLY A 134 7.84 -17.82 -0.28
CA GLY A 134 9.27 -17.63 0.01
C GLY A 134 9.81 -16.22 -0.28
N HIS A 135 9.16 -15.41 -1.11
CA HIS A 135 9.69 -14.10 -1.53
C HIS A 135 9.72 -13.07 -0.40
N PHE A 136 8.74 -13.08 0.51
CA PHE A 136 8.61 -12.10 1.60
C PHE A 136 9.87 -11.98 2.46
N ALA A 137 10.70 -13.02 2.54
CA ALA A 137 11.91 -13.02 3.36
C ALA A 137 12.91 -11.93 2.94
N ILE A 138 12.98 -11.61 1.65
CA ILE A 138 13.89 -10.61 1.08
C ILE A 138 13.15 -9.53 0.30
N MET A 139 11.96 -9.83 -0.23
CA MET A 139 11.16 -8.91 -1.04
C MET A 139 10.10 -8.23 -0.17
N GLN A 140 10.57 -7.31 0.66
CA GLN A 140 9.78 -6.54 1.62
C GLN A 140 10.34 -5.13 1.83
N GLY A 141 9.52 -4.25 2.38
CA GLY A 141 9.89 -2.89 2.73
C GLY A 141 8.88 -2.26 3.67
N VAL A 142 9.02 -0.96 3.93
CA VAL A 142 8.16 -0.19 4.84
C VAL A 142 7.66 1.08 4.17
N MET A 143 6.37 1.31 4.23
CA MET A 143 5.75 2.61 3.97
C MET A 143 5.61 3.33 5.32
N THR A 144 6.29 4.46 5.49
CA THR A 144 6.11 5.33 6.65
C THR A 144 5.09 6.42 6.34
N VAL A 145 4.03 6.45 7.12
CA VAL A 145 3.02 7.51 7.04
C VAL A 145 3.34 8.56 8.09
N LYS A 146 3.60 9.79 7.64
CA LYS A 146 3.83 10.95 8.51
C LYS A 146 2.49 11.57 8.92
N ALA A 147 2.39 12.08 10.13
CA ALA A 147 1.27 12.90 10.54
C ALA A 147 1.16 14.17 9.67
N LYS A 148 -0.08 14.68 9.55
CA LYS A 148 -0.36 15.99 8.92
C LYS A 148 0.22 17.13 9.72
#